data_ff2b2f3ce6f5cad704ad100edfc1dd1f
#
_entry.id   ff2b2f3ce6f5cad704ad100edfc1dd1f
#
_cell.length_a   1.000
_cell.length_b   1.000
_cell.length_c   1.000
_cell.angle_alpha   90.00
_cell.angle_beta   90.00
_cell.angle_gamma   90.00
#
_symmetry.space_group_name_H-M   'P 1'
#
loop_
_entity.id
_entity.type
_entity.pdbx_description
1 polymer ?
#
loop_
_entity_poly.entity_id
_entity_poly.type
_entity_poly.pdbx_seq_one_letter_code
_entity_poly.pdbx_strand_id
1 'polypeptide(L)'
;GYELPQLSTHRADLHLSLVKAFRDRVGADYLHLGHRAVGFEQDAAGVRAKFVDATSGASLPDHEGDVMIAADGIHSAIRKLLHPGEGAPKYSGVNMWRGAAVLPPYLSGATMVRAGWLSTGKMVIYPIRDNVDGKGNQLINWVAELETERQPNRDWNEPGRIEDFIPAFEEMIFDWLDIPAMMRGTERIYEFPMVDQDPLAHWTDGRVTLMGDAAHPMYPRGSNGAGQAILDTKCLADRLAEFKDPRDALRAYEEERRPATEQVVLTNRTNPPDYILKIVYDRTGDKPFDKLEDVVSQEELAAVTANYKKVAGYDKKQLR
;
A
#
# COMPACT_ATOMS: atom_id res chain seq x y z
N GLY A 1 23.91 -0.02 -6.58
CA GLY A 1 22.56 -0.56 -6.60
C GLY A 1 22.34 -1.62 -5.53
N TYR A 2 21.14 -2.12 -5.43
CA TYR A 2 20.82 -3.30 -4.64
C TYR A 2 21.20 -4.56 -5.43
N GLU A 3 21.44 -5.68 -4.75
CA GLU A 3 21.72 -6.97 -5.41
C GLU A 3 20.50 -7.49 -6.18
N LEU A 4 19.29 -7.28 -5.62
CA LEU A 4 18.04 -7.61 -6.25
C LEU A 4 17.37 -6.36 -6.83
N PRO A 5 16.71 -6.46 -7.98
CA PRO A 5 15.99 -5.35 -8.57
C PRO A 5 14.74 -5.00 -7.75
N GLN A 6 14.34 -3.74 -7.77
CA GLN A 6 13.00 -3.36 -7.36
C GLN A 6 12.03 -3.79 -8.48
N LEU A 7 10.97 -4.48 -8.09
CA LEU A 7 9.94 -4.95 -9.02
C LEU A 7 8.67 -4.13 -8.88
N SER A 8 8.15 -3.66 -10.00
CA SER A 8 6.76 -3.21 -10.13
C SER A 8 5.96 -4.33 -10.78
N THR A 9 4.84 -4.71 -10.19
CA THR A 9 4.04 -5.84 -10.70
C THR A 9 2.55 -5.56 -10.58
N HIS A 10 1.77 -6.19 -11.44
CA HIS A 10 0.32 -6.20 -11.28
C HIS A 10 -0.03 -6.92 -9.97
N ARG A 11 -0.81 -6.27 -9.10
CA ARG A 11 -1.10 -6.79 -7.74
C ARG A 11 -1.74 -8.19 -7.77
N ALA A 12 -2.63 -8.46 -8.74
CA ALA A 12 -3.24 -9.77 -8.89
C ALA A 12 -2.23 -10.86 -9.24
N ASP A 13 -1.20 -10.56 -10.06
CA ASP A 13 -0.18 -11.54 -10.42
C ASP A 13 0.65 -11.97 -9.20
N LEU A 14 1.03 -11.00 -8.36
CA LEU A 14 1.70 -11.30 -7.09
C LEU A 14 0.80 -12.13 -6.17
N HIS A 15 -0.45 -11.71 -5.99
CA HIS A 15 -1.41 -12.40 -5.12
C HIS A 15 -1.66 -13.84 -5.60
N LEU A 16 -1.94 -14.04 -6.89
CA LEU A 16 -2.19 -15.38 -7.44
C LEU A 16 -0.94 -16.28 -7.37
N SER A 17 0.26 -15.72 -7.50
CA SER A 17 1.51 -16.45 -7.30
C SER A 17 1.67 -16.93 -5.85
N LEU A 18 1.32 -16.08 -4.88
CA LEU A 18 1.33 -16.45 -3.46
C LEU A 18 0.26 -17.51 -3.14
N VAL A 19 -0.96 -17.37 -3.68
CA VAL A 19 -2.03 -18.38 -3.55
C VAL A 19 -1.59 -19.72 -4.13
N LYS A 20 -0.97 -19.70 -5.32
CA LYS A 20 -0.42 -20.93 -5.92
C LYS A 20 0.64 -21.56 -5.00
N ALA A 21 1.60 -20.77 -4.54
CA ALA A 21 2.66 -21.28 -3.66
C ALA A 21 2.10 -21.84 -2.35
N PHE A 22 1.06 -21.22 -1.78
CA PHE A 22 0.37 -21.73 -0.60
C PHE A 22 -0.28 -23.10 -0.87
N ARG A 23 -1.05 -23.22 -1.95
CA ARG A 23 -1.70 -24.49 -2.34
C ARG A 23 -0.71 -25.61 -2.56
N ASP A 24 0.42 -25.29 -3.22
CA ASP A 24 1.45 -26.28 -3.54
C ASP A 24 2.23 -26.75 -2.29
N ARG A 25 2.39 -25.91 -1.27
CA ARG A 25 3.21 -26.20 -0.09
C ARG A 25 2.41 -26.63 1.14
N VAL A 26 1.23 -26.07 1.33
CA VAL A 26 0.40 -26.29 2.52
C VAL A 26 -0.81 -27.17 2.20
N GLY A 27 -1.41 -26.97 1.03
CA GLY A 27 -2.59 -27.69 0.57
C GLY A 27 -3.78 -26.78 0.31
N ALA A 28 -4.60 -27.14 -0.68
CA ALA A 28 -5.77 -26.35 -1.05
C ALA A 28 -6.85 -26.33 0.02
N ASP A 29 -6.95 -27.40 0.81
CA ASP A 29 -7.98 -27.60 1.84
C ASP A 29 -7.81 -26.64 3.05
N TYR A 30 -6.64 -26.03 3.18
CA TYR A 30 -6.37 -25.01 4.22
C TYR A 30 -6.68 -23.58 3.77
N LEU A 31 -7.16 -23.38 2.53
CA LEU A 31 -7.58 -22.09 2.00
C LEU A 31 -9.09 -22.00 1.90
N HIS A 32 -9.71 -21.39 2.88
CA HIS A 32 -11.16 -21.19 2.94
C HIS A 32 -11.55 -19.85 2.31
N LEU A 33 -12.19 -19.91 1.14
CA LEU A 33 -12.71 -18.72 0.45
C LEU A 33 -14.15 -18.43 0.88
N GLY A 34 -14.59 -17.17 0.71
CA GLY A 34 -15.95 -16.76 1.09
C GLY A 34 -16.17 -16.62 2.60
N HIS A 35 -15.15 -16.77 3.42
CA HIS A 35 -15.21 -16.63 4.88
C HIS A 35 -14.82 -15.21 5.30
N ARG A 36 -15.77 -14.44 5.80
CA ARG A 36 -15.51 -13.11 6.38
C ARG A 36 -15.45 -13.25 7.90
N ALA A 37 -14.28 -12.95 8.50
CA ALA A 37 -14.11 -12.91 9.93
C ALA A 37 -14.98 -11.80 10.56
N VAL A 38 -15.71 -12.14 11.63
CA VAL A 38 -16.61 -11.21 12.32
C VAL A 38 -16.34 -11.14 13.82
N GLY A 39 -15.50 -12.03 14.35
CA GLY A 39 -15.20 -12.05 15.77
C GLY A 39 -14.27 -13.18 16.17
N PHE A 40 -13.98 -13.23 17.46
CA PHE A 40 -13.24 -14.33 18.07
C PHE A 40 -13.60 -14.48 19.54
N GLU A 41 -13.30 -15.65 20.09
CA GLU A 41 -13.23 -15.95 21.51
C GLU A 41 -11.88 -16.58 21.81
N GLN A 42 -11.31 -16.36 22.99
CA GLN A 42 -10.05 -16.98 23.39
C GLN A 42 -10.05 -17.33 24.85
N ASP A 43 -9.26 -18.37 25.19
CA ASP A 43 -9.03 -18.81 26.55
C ASP A 43 -7.58 -19.33 26.76
N ALA A 44 -7.33 -20.04 27.83
CA ALA A 44 -6.00 -20.60 28.09
C ALA A 44 -5.58 -21.67 27.06
N ALA A 45 -6.52 -22.36 26.44
CA ALA A 45 -6.27 -23.48 25.52
C ALA A 45 -6.05 -22.99 24.06
N GLY A 46 -6.78 -21.95 23.60
CA GLY A 46 -6.72 -21.54 22.20
C GLY A 46 -7.55 -20.30 21.89
N VAL A 47 -7.71 -20.06 20.61
CA VAL A 47 -8.58 -19.04 20.04
C VAL A 47 -9.57 -19.68 19.05
N ARG A 48 -10.82 -19.21 19.09
CA ARG A 48 -11.89 -19.61 18.16
C ARG A 48 -12.30 -18.40 17.34
N ALA A 49 -12.03 -18.44 16.05
CA ALA A 49 -12.41 -17.40 15.09
C ALA A 49 -13.82 -17.65 14.54
N LYS A 50 -14.64 -16.59 14.47
CA LYS A 50 -16.03 -16.62 14.00
C LYS A 50 -16.14 -16.05 12.60
N PHE A 51 -16.88 -16.74 11.74
CA PHE A 51 -17.02 -16.37 10.34
C PHE A 51 -18.47 -16.32 9.89
N VAL A 52 -18.69 -15.50 8.87
CA VAL A 52 -19.92 -15.49 8.07
C VAL A 52 -19.57 -15.65 6.60
N ASP A 53 -20.49 -16.21 5.82
CA ASP A 53 -20.38 -16.23 4.37
C ASP A 53 -20.31 -14.79 3.84
N ALA A 54 -19.30 -14.51 3.03
CA ALA A 54 -19.00 -13.14 2.57
C ALA A 54 -20.09 -12.55 1.67
N THR A 55 -20.93 -13.40 1.05
CA THR A 55 -21.99 -13.00 0.13
C THR A 55 -23.35 -12.91 0.83
N SER A 56 -23.74 -13.97 1.54
CA SER A 56 -25.06 -14.08 2.15
C SER A 56 -25.15 -13.50 3.58
N GLY A 57 -23.99 -13.40 4.26
CA GLY A 57 -23.93 -13.03 5.68
C GLY A 57 -24.34 -14.17 6.63
N ALA A 58 -24.64 -15.37 6.14
CA ALA A 58 -25.00 -16.50 6.97
C ALA A 58 -23.82 -16.96 7.85
N SER A 59 -24.07 -17.39 9.08
CA SER A 59 -23.03 -17.92 9.96
C SER A 59 -22.40 -19.18 9.36
N LEU A 60 -21.07 -19.24 9.44
CA LEU A 60 -20.27 -20.39 9.07
C LEU A 60 -19.73 -21.08 10.34
N PRO A 61 -19.23 -22.33 10.24
CA PRO A 61 -18.54 -22.98 11.32
C PRO A 61 -17.35 -22.17 11.82
N ASP A 62 -17.16 -22.13 13.12
CA ASP A 62 -15.98 -21.52 13.75
C ASP A 62 -14.73 -22.34 13.44
N HIS A 63 -13.57 -21.68 13.43
CA HIS A 63 -12.27 -22.33 13.33
C HIS A 63 -11.47 -22.13 14.61
N GLU A 64 -10.86 -23.19 15.10
CA GLU A 64 -10.02 -23.18 16.32
C GLU A 64 -8.54 -23.24 15.96
N GLY A 65 -7.70 -22.61 16.78
CA GLY A 65 -6.25 -22.60 16.62
C GLY A 65 -5.53 -22.15 17.89
N ASP A 66 -4.21 -22.28 17.88
CA ASP A 66 -3.37 -21.82 18.97
C ASP A 66 -3.27 -20.29 19.02
N VAL A 67 -3.30 -19.65 17.86
CA VAL A 67 -3.28 -18.19 17.67
C VAL A 67 -4.13 -17.77 16.48
N MET A 68 -4.55 -16.51 16.47
CA MET A 68 -5.21 -15.85 15.35
C MET A 68 -4.40 -14.65 14.88
N ILE A 69 -4.08 -14.61 13.57
CA ILE A 69 -3.39 -13.49 12.94
C ILE A 69 -4.41 -12.80 12.04
N ALA A 70 -4.84 -11.61 12.44
CA ALA A 70 -5.82 -10.83 11.69
C ALA A 70 -5.10 -9.94 10.66
N ALA A 71 -5.14 -10.36 9.40
CA ALA A 71 -4.61 -9.64 8.24
C ALA A 71 -5.75 -9.20 7.29
N ASP A 72 -6.89 -8.80 7.87
CA ASP A 72 -8.16 -8.51 7.20
C ASP A 72 -8.27 -7.08 6.66
N GLY A 73 -7.11 -6.39 6.55
CA GLY A 73 -6.94 -5.14 5.81
C GLY A 73 -7.47 -3.89 6.54
N ILE A 74 -7.51 -2.77 5.82
CA ILE A 74 -7.86 -1.44 6.37
C ILE A 74 -9.29 -1.39 6.97
N HIS A 75 -10.17 -2.30 6.56
CA HIS A 75 -11.53 -2.42 7.10
C HIS A 75 -11.66 -3.50 8.18
N SER A 76 -10.54 -3.94 8.74
CA SER A 76 -10.45 -5.03 9.71
C SER A 76 -11.58 -5.02 10.74
N ALA A 77 -12.30 -6.14 10.81
CA ALA A 77 -13.31 -6.36 11.84
C ALA A 77 -12.63 -6.65 13.18
N ILE A 78 -11.50 -7.34 13.15
CA ILE A 78 -10.76 -7.72 14.36
C ILE A 78 -10.12 -6.49 15.03
N ARG A 79 -9.54 -5.56 14.21
CA ARG A 79 -9.05 -4.27 14.72
C ARG A 79 -10.15 -3.50 15.48
N LYS A 80 -11.35 -3.44 14.92
CA LYS A 80 -12.49 -2.76 15.58
C LYS A 80 -12.89 -3.38 16.90
N LEU A 81 -12.73 -4.69 17.03
CA LEU A 81 -13.00 -5.41 18.29
C LEU A 81 -11.91 -5.15 19.34
N LEU A 82 -10.65 -5.13 18.94
CA LEU A 82 -9.52 -4.83 19.83
C LEU A 82 -9.47 -3.34 20.21
N HIS A 83 -9.92 -2.44 19.32
CA HIS A 83 -9.86 -0.98 19.49
C HIS A 83 -11.20 -0.29 19.19
N PRO A 84 -12.27 -0.58 19.98
CA PRO A 84 -13.62 -0.06 19.69
C PRO A 84 -13.72 1.46 19.78
N GLY A 85 -12.77 2.13 20.43
CA GLY A 85 -12.72 3.59 20.57
C GLY A 85 -11.88 4.33 19.52
N GLU A 86 -11.36 3.63 18.51
CA GLU A 86 -10.37 4.22 17.59
C GLU A 86 -10.92 5.33 16.68
N GLY A 87 -12.16 5.39 16.39
CA GLY A 87 -12.73 6.39 15.49
C GLY A 87 -12.56 6.05 14.00
N ALA A 88 -12.84 7.04 13.15
CA ALA A 88 -12.79 6.87 11.70
C ALA A 88 -11.38 7.05 11.13
N PRO A 89 -11.04 6.38 10.00
CA PRO A 89 -9.81 6.67 9.26
C PRO A 89 -9.67 8.16 8.92
N LYS A 90 -8.43 8.65 8.94
CA LYS A 90 -8.08 10.04 8.66
C LYS A 90 -7.95 10.25 7.16
N TYR A 91 -8.73 11.17 6.62
CA TYR A 91 -8.61 11.62 5.25
C TYR A 91 -7.53 12.69 5.13
N SER A 92 -6.67 12.57 4.13
CA SER A 92 -5.53 13.48 3.93
C SER A 92 -5.88 14.78 3.21
N GLY A 93 -7.11 14.92 2.71
CA GLY A 93 -7.49 15.99 1.78
C GLY A 93 -7.14 15.68 0.31
N VAL A 94 -6.72 14.44 0.01
CA VAL A 94 -6.30 14.02 -1.34
C VAL A 94 -7.16 12.87 -1.83
N ASN A 95 -7.70 12.99 -3.04
CA ASN A 95 -8.29 11.88 -3.79
C ASN A 95 -7.29 11.31 -4.78
N MET A 96 -7.41 10.02 -5.01
CA MET A 96 -6.61 9.27 -5.97
C MET A 96 -7.50 8.61 -6.99
N TRP A 97 -7.17 8.82 -8.27
CA TRP A 97 -7.74 8.05 -9.37
C TRP A 97 -6.67 7.12 -9.93
N ARG A 98 -7.08 5.90 -10.23
CA ARG A 98 -6.16 4.86 -10.70
C ARG A 98 -6.70 4.17 -11.91
N GLY A 99 -5.81 3.89 -12.85
CA GLY A 99 -6.10 3.10 -14.02
C GLY A 99 -4.87 2.35 -14.52
N ALA A 100 -5.11 1.50 -15.51
CA ALA A 100 -4.04 0.85 -16.24
C ALA A 100 -4.34 0.93 -17.75
N ALA A 101 -3.35 1.28 -18.53
CA ALA A 101 -3.43 1.40 -19.98
C ALA A 101 -2.39 0.52 -20.66
N VAL A 102 -2.71 -0.02 -21.84
CA VAL A 102 -1.77 -0.76 -22.67
C VAL A 102 -1.11 0.21 -23.64
N LEU A 103 0.19 0.43 -23.50
CA LEU A 103 0.96 1.41 -24.26
C LEU A 103 2.33 0.82 -24.67
N PRO A 104 2.97 1.36 -25.72
CA PRO A 104 4.38 1.11 -25.99
C PRO A 104 5.25 1.47 -24.77
N PRO A 105 6.39 0.79 -24.58
CA PRO A 105 7.35 1.16 -23.54
C PRO A 105 7.80 2.63 -23.70
N TYR A 106 7.82 3.37 -22.60
CA TYR A 106 8.32 4.73 -22.56
C TYR A 106 9.68 4.80 -21.85
N LEU A 107 10.49 5.80 -22.15
CA LEU A 107 11.85 6.00 -21.63
C LEU A 107 12.68 4.70 -21.70
N SER A 108 13.07 4.14 -20.56
CA SER A 108 13.85 2.88 -20.51
C SER A 108 12.98 1.61 -20.60
N GLY A 109 11.66 1.72 -20.65
CA GLY A 109 10.73 0.58 -20.50
C GLY A 109 10.61 0.02 -19.06
N ALA A 110 11.41 0.54 -18.13
CA ALA A 110 11.42 0.13 -16.71
C ALA A 110 11.42 1.33 -15.77
N THR A 111 11.00 2.49 -16.23
CA THR A 111 11.05 3.76 -15.48
C THR A 111 9.76 3.98 -14.71
N MET A 112 9.90 4.30 -13.41
CA MET A 112 8.82 4.90 -12.62
C MET A 112 8.94 6.42 -12.70
N VAL A 113 7.88 7.09 -13.16
CA VAL A 113 7.78 8.55 -13.23
C VAL A 113 6.91 9.07 -12.09
N ARG A 114 7.32 10.19 -11.52
CA ARG A 114 6.51 11.02 -10.64
C ARG A 114 6.57 12.45 -11.17
N ALA A 115 5.41 13.05 -11.38
CA ALA A 115 5.29 14.40 -11.96
C ALA A 115 4.23 15.22 -11.23
N GLY A 116 4.41 16.54 -11.20
CA GLY A 116 3.48 17.49 -10.58
C GLY A 116 3.44 17.46 -9.05
N TRP A 117 2.52 18.25 -8.50
CA TRP A 117 2.25 18.28 -7.05
C TRP A 117 0.74 18.23 -6.77
N LEU A 118 0.38 17.86 -5.55
CA LEU A 118 -1.00 17.54 -5.13
C LEU A 118 -2.03 18.64 -5.39
N SER A 119 -1.64 19.92 -5.27
CA SER A 119 -2.52 21.07 -5.46
C SER A 119 -2.85 21.38 -6.92
N THR A 120 -1.99 20.97 -7.84
CA THR A 120 -2.14 21.21 -9.29
C THR A 120 -2.25 19.92 -10.10
N GLY A 121 -2.18 18.78 -9.45
CA GLY A 121 -2.22 17.45 -10.04
C GLY A 121 -0.87 16.74 -9.97
N LYS A 122 -0.85 15.58 -9.31
CA LYS A 122 0.34 14.72 -9.20
C LYS A 122 0.09 13.39 -9.85
N MET A 123 1.06 12.93 -10.61
CA MET A 123 1.04 11.62 -11.28
C MET A 123 2.14 10.71 -10.79
N VAL A 124 1.82 9.41 -10.68
CA VAL A 124 2.79 8.33 -10.56
C VAL A 124 2.48 7.30 -11.65
N ILE A 125 3.47 6.98 -12.49
CA ILE A 125 3.30 6.14 -13.68
C ILE A 125 4.44 5.11 -13.70
N TYR A 126 4.11 3.84 -13.92
CA TYR A 126 5.11 2.77 -14.01
C TYR A 126 4.56 1.52 -14.72
N PRO A 127 5.40 0.76 -15.44
CA PRO A 127 4.97 -0.51 -16.02
C PRO A 127 4.79 -1.57 -14.92
N ILE A 128 3.77 -2.42 -15.10
CA ILE A 128 3.43 -3.52 -14.18
C ILE A 128 3.36 -4.89 -14.84
N ARG A 129 3.39 -4.94 -16.16
CA ARG A 129 3.47 -6.17 -16.94
C ARG A 129 3.99 -5.87 -18.33
N ASP A 130 4.94 -6.68 -18.81
CA ASP A 130 5.54 -6.55 -20.12
C ASP A 130 4.80 -7.38 -21.17
N ASN A 131 4.90 -6.95 -22.44
CA ASN A 131 4.47 -7.67 -23.63
C ASN A 131 3.06 -8.29 -23.51
N VAL A 132 2.09 -7.49 -23.03
CA VAL A 132 0.73 -7.95 -22.72
C VAL A 132 -0.10 -8.36 -23.93
N ASP A 133 0.28 -7.91 -25.12
CA ASP A 133 -0.42 -8.16 -26.38
C ASP A 133 0.41 -8.96 -27.41
N GLY A 134 1.59 -9.42 -27.03
CA GLY A 134 2.53 -10.11 -27.94
C GLY A 134 3.23 -9.20 -28.97
N LYS A 135 3.00 -7.87 -28.91
CA LYS A 135 3.59 -6.86 -29.79
C LYS A 135 4.61 -5.97 -29.08
N GLY A 136 4.94 -6.28 -27.83
CA GLY A 136 5.88 -5.54 -27.01
C GLY A 136 5.25 -4.42 -26.18
N ASN A 137 3.93 -4.19 -26.22
CA ASN A 137 3.28 -3.21 -25.38
C ASN A 137 3.26 -3.65 -23.91
N GLN A 138 3.31 -2.67 -23.03
CA GLN A 138 3.30 -2.84 -21.58
C GLN A 138 1.95 -2.46 -21.00
N LEU A 139 1.55 -3.10 -19.90
CA LEU A 139 0.49 -2.60 -19.04
C LEU A 139 1.09 -1.57 -18.10
N ILE A 140 0.70 -0.32 -18.30
CA ILE A 140 1.17 0.83 -17.54
C ILE A 140 0.14 1.18 -16.47
N ASN A 141 0.54 1.10 -15.21
CA ASN A 141 -0.27 1.60 -14.10
C ASN A 141 -0.04 3.09 -13.94
N TRP A 142 -1.11 3.83 -13.71
CA TRP A 142 -1.03 5.23 -13.35
C TRP A 142 -1.89 5.55 -12.13
N VAL A 143 -1.45 6.53 -11.35
CA VAL A 143 -2.17 7.09 -10.21
C VAL A 143 -2.17 8.60 -10.36
N ALA A 144 -3.33 9.19 -10.46
CA ALA A 144 -3.54 10.63 -10.37
C ALA A 144 -3.94 10.99 -8.95
N GLU A 145 -3.29 11.99 -8.37
CA GLU A 145 -3.55 12.46 -7.02
C GLU A 145 -3.83 13.97 -7.06
N LEU A 146 -4.90 14.41 -6.40
CA LEU A 146 -5.31 15.81 -6.37
C LEU A 146 -5.88 16.16 -4.99
N GLU A 147 -5.49 17.31 -4.47
CA GLU A 147 -6.14 17.90 -3.28
C GLU A 147 -7.58 18.25 -3.59
N THR A 148 -8.51 17.82 -2.73
CA THR A 148 -9.93 18.07 -2.90
C THR A 148 -10.61 18.18 -1.53
N GLU A 149 -11.54 19.14 -1.42
CA GLU A 149 -12.36 19.32 -0.23
C GLU A 149 -13.37 18.17 -0.04
N ARG A 150 -13.73 17.49 -1.13
CA ARG A 150 -14.68 16.40 -1.12
C ARG A 150 -14.00 15.10 -0.74
N GLN A 151 -14.36 14.55 0.43
CA GLN A 151 -14.04 13.17 0.76
C GLN A 151 -14.95 12.24 -0.07
N PRO A 152 -14.41 11.40 -0.98
CA PRO A 152 -15.22 10.45 -1.72
C PRO A 152 -15.76 9.35 -0.82
N ASN A 153 -16.71 8.60 -1.36
CA ASN A 153 -17.22 7.40 -0.70
C ASN A 153 -16.08 6.41 -0.45
N ARG A 154 -16.15 5.61 0.61
CA ARG A 154 -15.08 4.64 0.97
C ARG A 154 -15.23 3.29 0.26
N ASP A 155 -16.03 3.22 -0.79
CA ASP A 155 -16.12 2.02 -1.60
C ASP A 155 -14.90 1.95 -2.53
N TRP A 156 -14.04 0.95 -2.29
CA TRP A 156 -12.84 0.71 -3.10
C TRP A 156 -13.13 0.23 -4.53
N ASN A 157 -14.40 0.04 -4.88
CA ASN A 157 -14.86 -0.30 -6.21
C ASN A 157 -15.62 0.87 -6.88
N GLU A 158 -15.57 2.07 -6.28
CA GLU A 158 -16.24 3.23 -6.87
C GLU A 158 -15.62 3.57 -8.23
N PRO A 159 -16.42 3.64 -9.30
CA PRO A 159 -15.93 4.09 -10.59
C PRO A 159 -15.51 5.57 -10.50
N GLY A 160 -14.26 5.85 -10.87
CA GLY A 160 -13.78 7.21 -11.01
C GLY A 160 -14.28 7.84 -12.31
N ARG A 161 -14.73 9.08 -12.24
CA ARG A 161 -15.15 9.87 -13.40
C ARG A 161 -13.96 10.71 -13.87
N ILE A 162 -13.62 10.59 -15.14
CA ILE A 162 -12.46 11.27 -15.70
C ILE A 162 -12.60 12.80 -15.64
N GLU A 163 -13.83 13.30 -15.76
CA GLU A 163 -14.15 14.73 -15.71
C GLU A 163 -13.79 15.37 -14.37
N ASP A 164 -13.77 14.59 -13.29
CA ASP A 164 -13.53 15.10 -11.95
C ASP A 164 -12.06 15.48 -11.72
N PHE A 165 -11.13 14.95 -12.53
CA PHE A 165 -9.69 15.17 -12.30
C PHE A 165 -8.89 15.55 -13.57
N ILE A 166 -9.32 15.17 -14.77
CA ILE A 166 -8.55 15.37 -16.01
C ILE A 166 -8.13 16.81 -16.24
N PRO A 167 -8.92 17.87 -15.87
CA PRO A 167 -8.51 19.24 -16.09
C PRO A 167 -7.17 19.62 -15.45
N ALA A 168 -6.83 18.98 -14.31
CA ALA A 168 -5.55 19.22 -13.63
C ALA A 168 -4.34 18.60 -14.36
N PHE A 169 -4.56 17.77 -15.37
CA PHE A 169 -3.52 17.02 -16.08
C PHE A 169 -3.44 17.34 -17.58
N GLU A 170 -4.30 18.22 -18.10
CA GLU A 170 -4.39 18.53 -19.54
C GLU A 170 -3.07 19.02 -20.15
N GLU A 171 -2.24 19.72 -19.39
CA GLU A 171 -0.96 20.25 -19.84
C GLU A 171 0.22 19.28 -19.64
N MET A 172 -0.01 18.09 -19.06
CA MET A 172 1.04 17.10 -18.83
C MET A 172 1.32 16.27 -20.10
N ILE A 173 1.81 16.93 -21.11
CA ILE A 173 2.19 16.34 -22.40
C ILE A 173 3.71 16.37 -22.54
N PHE A 174 4.32 15.20 -22.60
CA PHE A 174 5.75 15.01 -22.73
C PHE A 174 6.06 14.38 -24.09
N ASP A 175 7.25 14.62 -24.67
CA ASP A 175 7.68 14.02 -25.93
C ASP A 175 7.59 12.49 -25.95
N TRP A 176 7.67 11.86 -24.75
CA TRP A 176 7.67 10.41 -24.58
C TRP A 176 6.35 9.87 -24.03
N LEU A 177 5.40 10.68 -23.56
CA LEU A 177 4.09 10.26 -23.07
C LEU A 177 3.10 11.42 -23.02
N ASP A 178 1.96 11.24 -23.67
CA ASP A 178 0.76 12.08 -23.52
C ASP A 178 -0.10 11.53 -22.37
N ILE A 179 -0.03 12.16 -21.19
CA ILE A 179 -0.77 11.73 -20.01
C ILE A 179 -2.28 11.87 -20.18
N PRO A 180 -2.83 13.00 -20.65
CA PRO A 180 -4.26 13.11 -20.94
C PRO A 180 -4.77 12.03 -21.88
N ALA A 181 -4.05 11.74 -22.98
CA ALA A 181 -4.45 10.69 -23.91
C ALA A 181 -4.42 9.30 -23.27
N MET A 182 -3.40 8.99 -22.47
CA MET A 182 -3.34 7.74 -21.70
C MET A 182 -4.55 7.59 -20.75
N MET A 183 -4.89 8.65 -20.02
CA MET A 183 -6.03 8.63 -19.08
C MET A 183 -7.35 8.40 -19.82
N ARG A 184 -7.59 9.13 -20.92
CA ARG A 184 -8.80 9.01 -21.75
C ARG A 184 -8.91 7.63 -22.43
N GLY A 185 -7.78 7.02 -22.74
CA GLY A 185 -7.73 5.67 -23.33
C GLY A 185 -7.86 4.53 -22.29
N THR A 186 -7.96 4.86 -21.00
CA THR A 186 -8.06 3.87 -19.94
C THR A 186 -9.51 3.34 -19.81
N GLU A 187 -9.69 2.02 -19.92
CA GLU A 187 -11.01 1.39 -19.91
C GLU A 187 -11.74 1.53 -18.56
N ARG A 188 -10.99 1.39 -17.46
CA ARG A 188 -11.54 1.45 -16.10
C ARG A 188 -10.70 2.33 -15.21
N ILE A 189 -11.36 3.31 -14.61
CA ILE A 189 -10.77 4.22 -13.63
C ILE A 189 -11.50 4.00 -12.32
N TYR A 190 -10.73 3.94 -11.22
CA TYR A 190 -11.25 3.80 -9.87
C TYR A 190 -10.85 5.03 -9.06
N GLU A 191 -11.77 5.47 -8.19
CA GLU A 191 -11.53 6.57 -7.25
C GLU A 191 -11.32 6.06 -5.84
N PHE A 192 -10.32 6.59 -5.14
CA PHE A 192 -10.00 6.21 -3.76
C PHE A 192 -9.67 7.45 -2.93
N PRO A 193 -10.23 7.58 -1.72
CA PRO A 193 -9.71 8.56 -0.77
C PRO A 193 -8.33 8.12 -0.28
N MET A 194 -7.41 9.06 -0.14
CA MET A 194 -6.15 8.80 0.56
C MET A 194 -6.42 8.87 2.06
N VAL A 195 -6.53 7.71 2.67
CA VAL A 195 -6.82 7.55 4.11
C VAL A 195 -5.77 6.68 4.78
N ASP A 196 -5.55 6.93 6.06
CA ASP A 196 -4.81 6.07 6.98
C ASP A 196 -5.49 6.05 8.36
N GLN A 197 -4.84 5.44 9.35
CA GLN A 197 -5.25 5.47 10.75
C GLN A 197 -4.06 5.79 11.64
N ASP A 198 -4.33 6.30 12.85
CA ASP A 198 -3.27 6.51 13.81
C ASP A 198 -2.61 5.19 14.21
N PRO A 199 -1.30 5.22 14.50
CA PRO A 199 -0.62 4.10 15.09
C PRO A 199 -1.30 3.64 16.38
N LEU A 200 -1.49 2.33 16.50
CA LEU A 200 -2.11 1.73 17.67
C LEU A 200 -1.13 1.60 18.83
N ALA A 201 -1.65 1.71 20.06
CA ALA A 201 -0.87 1.48 21.27
C ALA A 201 -0.41 0.01 21.40
N HIS A 202 -1.19 -0.94 20.92
CA HIS A 202 -0.88 -2.36 20.87
C HIS A 202 -1.58 -3.05 19.70
N TRP A 203 -1.07 -4.21 19.25
CA TRP A 203 -1.63 -5.04 18.21
C TRP A 203 -2.14 -6.37 18.70
N THR A 204 -1.61 -6.82 19.86
CA THR A 204 -1.79 -8.16 20.40
C THR A 204 -2.66 -8.12 21.66
N ASP A 205 -3.64 -9.00 21.68
CA ASP A 205 -4.40 -9.35 22.89
C ASP A 205 -4.42 -10.88 23.05
N GLY A 206 -3.65 -11.37 24.02
CA GLY A 206 -3.53 -12.79 24.30
C GLY A 206 -3.02 -13.61 23.11
N ARG A 207 -3.93 -14.31 22.43
CA ARG A 207 -3.66 -15.20 21.29
C ARG A 207 -3.99 -14.59 19.94
N VAL A 208 -4.40 -13.32 19.91
CA VAL A 208 -4.78 -12.61 18.69
C VAL A 208 -3.84 -11.46 18.45
N THR A 209 -3.37 -11.29 17.21
CA THR A 209 -2.58 -10.13 16.77
C THR A 209 -3.02 -9.60 15.42
N LEU A 210 -2.77 -8.32 15.17
CA LEU A 210 -2.99 -7.66 13.89
C LEU A 210 -1.74 -7.71 13.02
N MET A 211 -1.91 -7.70 11.68
CA MET A 211 -0.83 -7.69 10.71
C MET A 211 -1.18 -6.87 9.47
N GLY A 212 -0.18 -6.25 8.84
CA GLY A 212 -0.35 -5.49 7.60
C GLY A 212 -1.32 -4.31 7.77
N ASP A 213 -2.18 -4.08 6.78
CA ASP A 213 -3.12 -2.94 6.82
C ASP A 213 -4.17 -3.03 7.93
N ALA A 214 -4.36 -4.20 8.56
CA ALA A 214 -5.16 -4.31 9.78
C ALA A 214 -4.45 -3.66 10.98
N ALA A 215 -3.12 -3.74 11.03
CA ALA A 215 -2.29 -3.17 12.10
C ALA A 215 -1.89 -1.71 11.83
N HIS A 216 -1.45 -1.41 10.61
CA HIS A 216 -0.82 -0.13 10.25
C HIS A 216 -1.22 0.38 8.85
N PRO A 217 -2.51 0.65 8.60
CA PRO A 217 -2.92 1.26 7.35
C PRO A 217 -2.22 2.61 7.18
N MET A 218 -1.68 2.87 5.99
CA MET A 218 -0.84 4.03 5.73
C MET A 218 -1.17 4.70 4.40
N TYR A 219 -0.90 5.98 4.28
CA TYR A 219 -0.96 6.66 2.99
C TYR A 219 -0.02 6.00 1.97
N PRO A 220 -0.45 5.79 0.72
CA PRO A 220 0.33 5.09 -0.28
C PRO A 220 1.52 5.90 -0.84
N ARG A 221 1.82 7.07 -0.28
CA ARG A 221 2.88 7.99 -0.74
C ARG A 221 4.27 7.37 -0.81
N GLY A 222 4.55 6.42 0.08
CA GLY A 222 5.84 5.70 0.10
C GLY A 222 5.87 4.46 -0.78
N SER A 223 4.75 4.04 -1.38
CA SER A 223 4.60 2.76 -2.10
C SER A 223 5.09 1.55 -1.29
N ASN A 224 4.92 1.57 0.04
CA ASN A 224 5.62 0.68 0.96
C ASN A 224 4.70 -0.23 1.80
N GLY A 225 3.38 -0.06 1.78
CA GLY A 225 2.46 -0.86 2.61
C GLY A 225 2.61 -2.36 2.42
N ALA A 226 2.66 -2.85 1.18
CA ALA A 226 2.88 -4.26 0.90
C ALA A 226 4.26 -4.75 1.38
N GLY A 227 5.31 -3.91 1.25
CA GLY A 227 6.64 -4.21 1.77
C GLY A 227 6.65 -4.38 3.29
N GLN A 228 5.95 -3.51 4.01
CA GLN A 228 5.82 -3.62 5.47
C GLN A 228 5.07 -4.89 5.88
N ALA A 229 3.99 -5.25 5.19
CA ALA A 229 3.26 -6.49 5.45
C ALA A 229 4.12 -7.76 5.20
N ILE A 230 5.02 -7.73 4.21
CA ILE A 230 5.98 -8.82 3.97
C ILE A 230 7.01 -8.90 5.11
N LEU A 231 7.51 -7.76 5.59
CA LEU A 231 8.41 -7.71 6.75
C LEU A 231 7.71 -8.19 8.03
N ASP A 232 6.43 -7.87 8.21
CA ASP A 232 5.62 -8.39 9.31
C ASP A 232 5.55 -9.92 9.26
N THR A 233 5.25 -10.47 8.09
CA THR A 233 5.14 -11.92 7.89
C THR A 233 6.46 -12.62 8.23
N LYS A 234 7.58 -12.06 7.77
CA LYS A 234 8.91 -12.61 8.08
C LYS A 234 9.19 -12.56 9.58
N CYS A 235 9.01 -11.39 10.21
CA CYS A 235 9.25 -11.22 11.64
C CYS A 235 8.39 -12.18 12.46
N LEU A 236 7.08 -12.25 12.19
CA LEU A 236 6.18 -13.14 12.91
C LEU A 236 6.57 -14.62 12.74
N ALA A 237 6.93 -15.04 11.53
CA ALA A 237 7.39 -16.41 11.29
C ALA A 237 8.67 -16.74 12.10
N ASP A 238 9.63 -15.82 12.14
CA ASP A 238 10.86 -15.97 12.93
C ASP A 238 10.53 -16.07 14.43
N ARG A 239 9.63 -15.21 14.96
CA ARG A 239 9.23 -15.25 16.37
C ARG A 239 8.47 -16.53 16.72
N LEU A 240 7.56 -17.00 15.87
CA LEU A 240 6.85 -18.28 16.08
C LEU A 240 7.81 -19.50 16.07
N ALA A 241 8.93 -19.42 15.35
CA ALA A 241 9.94 -20.45 15.37
C ALA A 241 10.86 -20.38 16.62
N GLU A 242 11.05 -19.19 17.20
CA GLU A 242 11.93 -18.93 18.34
C GLU A 242 11.27 -19.27 19.69
N PHE A 243 10.01 -18.87 19.86
CA PHE A 243 9.30 -18.96 21.13
C PHE A 243 8.46 -20.25 21.23
N LYS A 244 8.45 -20.89 22.40
CA LYS A 244 7.62 -22.07 22.66
C LYS A 244 6.16 -21.71 22.90
N ASP A 245 5.91 -20.63 23.65
CA ASP A 245 4.57 -20.10 23.83
C ASP A 245 4.25 -19.14 22.68
N PRO A 246 3.26 -19.42 21.83
CA PRO A 246 2.93 -18.56 20.73
C PRO A 246 2.49 -17.15 21.16
N ARG A 247 1.99 -16.97 22.39
CA ARG A 247 1.64 -15.64 22.91
C ARG A 247 2.87 -14.77 23.12
N ASP A 248 3.99 -15.36 23.51
CA ASP A 248 5.27 -14.65 23.63
C ASP A 248 5.82 -14.27 22.24
N ALA A 249 5.64 -15.15 21.24
CA ALA A 249 5.98 -14.85 19.85
C ALA A 249 5.18 -13.67 19.31
N LEU A 250 3.86 -13.62 19.57
CA LEU A 250 3.02 -12.49 19.13
C LEU A 250 3.45 -11.17 19.77
N ARG A 251 3.78 -11.18 21.06
CA ARG A 251 4.29 -9.99 21.76
C ARG A 251 5.64 -9.53 21.22
N ALA A 252 6.58 -10.44 21.01
CA ALA A 252 7.89 -10.12 20.45
C ALA A 252 7.80 -9.58 19.01
N TYR A 253 6.88 -10.12 18.21
CA TYR A 253 6.54 -9.58 16.89
C TYR A 253 6.05 -8.13 16.98
N GLU A 254 5.09 -7.84 17.85
CA GLU A 254 4.56 -6.50 18.05
C GLU A 254 5.64 -5.52 18.53
N GLU A 255 6.44 -5.91 19.53
CA GLU A 255 7.51 -5.08 20.08
C GLU A 255 8.51 -4.64 19.02
N GLU A 256 8.80 -5.48 18.03
CA GLU A 256 9.70 -5.17 16.94
C GLU A 256 9.02 -4.35 15.85
N ARG A 257 7.84 -4.80 15.38
CA ARG A 257 7.24 -4.26 14.17
C ARG A 257 6.41 -3.00 14.37
N ARG A 258 5.69 -2.90 15.48
CA ARG A 258 4.82 -1.76 15.77
C ARG A 258 5.57 -0.42 15.75
N PRO A 259 6.67 -0.21 16.50
CA PRO A 259 7.38 1.07 16.44
C PRO A 259 8.01 1.35 15.07
N ALA A 260 8.46 0.32 14.35
CA ALA A 260 9.01 0.48 13.01
C ALA A 260 7.97 0.95 12.00
N THR A 261 6.77 0.36 12.00
CA THR A 261 5.68 0.76 11.10
C THR A 261 5.02 2.08 11.51
N GLU A 262 4.96 2.40 12.80
CA GLU A 262 4.56 3.73 13.29
C GLU A 262 5.39 4.84 12.64
N GLN A 263 6.72 4.69 12.62
CA GLN A 263 7.61 5.64 11.97
C GLN A 263 7.29 5.79 10.47
N VAL A 264 6.96 4.70 9.79
CA VAL A 264 6.57 4.73 8.37
C VAL A 264 5.25 5.48 8.18
N VAL A 265 4.22 5.19 8.98
CA VAL A 265 2.91 5.88 8.93
C VAL A 265 3.09 7.38 9.10
N LEU A 266 3.80 7.81 10.14
CA LEU A 266 4.03 9.23 10.44
C LEU A 266 4.87 9.91 9.36
N THR A 267 5.89 9.23 8.82
CA THR A 267 6.73 9.77 7.74
C THR A 267 5.94 9.92 6.45
N ASN A 268 5.04 8.99 6.12
CA ASN A 268 4.17 9.11 4.95
C ASN A 268 3.20 10.30 5.04
N ARG A 269 2.86 10.75 6.24
CA ARG A 269 2.04 11.97 6.45
C ARG A 269 2.83 13.25 6.22
N THR A 270 4.12 13.28 6.58
CA THR A 270 4.93 14.51 6.67
C THR A 270 6.00 14.61 5.59
N ASN A 271 6.86 13.60 5.49
CA ASN A 271 8.05 13.60 4.62
C ASN A 271 8.15 12.31 3.77
N PRO A 272 7.15 12.01 2.92
CA PRO A 272 7.19 10.84 2.03
C PRO A 272 8.31 11.01 0.97
N PRO A 273 8.67 9.96 0.21
CA PRO A 273 9.69 10.05 -0.84
C PRO A 273 9.39 11.08 -1.93
N ASP A 274 8.13 11.37 -2.17
CA ASP A 274 7.67 12.37 -3.14
C ASP A 274 7.74 13.81 -2.60
N TYR A 275 8.21 14.01 -1.36
CA TYR A 275 8.53 15.32 -0.81
C TYR A 275 9.56 16.11 -1.67
N ILE A 276 10.36 15.39 -2.46
CA ILE A 276 11.24 16.02 -3.46
C ILE A 276 10.46 16.87 -4.46
N LEU A 277 9.26 16.44 -4.86
CA LEU A 277 8.39 17.22 -5.76
C LEU A 277 7.86 18.48 -5.06
N LYS A 278 7.52 18.35 -3.77
CA LYS A 278 7.08 19.49 -2.95
C LYS A 278 8.16 20.56 -2.84
N ILE A 279 9.41 20.17 -2.64
CA ILE A 279 10.54 21.12 -2.57
C ILE A 279 10.63 21.94 -3.87
N VAL A 280 10.54 21.26 -5.00
CA VAL A 280 10.59 21.93 -6.32
C VAL A 280 9.38 22.84 -6.49
N TYR A 281 8.18 22.34 -6.25
CA TYR A 281 6.94 23.10 -6.33
C TYR A 281 6.97 24.38 -5.47
N ASP A 282 7.32 24.26 -4.19
CA ASP A 282 7.37 25.40 -3.26
C ASP A 282 8.41 26.46 -3.67
N ARG A 283 9.57 26.03 -4.19
CA ARG A 283 10.67 26.95 -4.59
C ARG A 283 10.42 27.65 -5.92
N THR A 284 9.76 26.99 -6.84
CA THR A 284 9.46 27.56 -8.17
C THR A 284 8.13 28.31 -8.21
N GLY A 285 7.23 28.04 -7.25
CA GLY A 285 5.84 28.50 -7.30
C GLY A 285 5.10 27.94 -8.51
N ASP A 286 5.40 26.69 -8.87
CA ASP A 286 4.87 25.96 -10.06
C ASP A 286 5.20 26.65 -11.41
N LYS A 287 6.31 27.38 -11.45
CA LYS A 287 6.76 28.06 -12.68
C LYS A 287 7.87 27.25 -13.36
N PRO A 288 7.95 27.32 -14.70
CA PRO A 288 9.05 26.72 -15.46
C PRO A 288 10.42 27.21 -14.97
N PHE A 289 11.41 26.34 -15.03
CA PHE A 289 12.80 26.61 -14.71
C PHE A 289 13.73 25.88 -15.71
N ASP A 290 14.94 26.40 -15.91
CA ASP A 290 15.84 25.86 -16.91
C ASP A 290 16.59 24.62 -16.42
N LYS A 291 17.09 24.65 -15.19
CA LYS A 291 17.89 23.56 -14.60
C LYS A 291 17.43 23.23 -13.19
N LEU A 292 17.34 21.93 -12.90
CA LEU A 292 16.96 21.44 -11.58
C LEU A 292 17.93 21.90 -10.48
N GLU A 293 19.22 21.96 -10.80
CA GLU A 293 20.28 22.37 -9.90
C GLU A 293 20.15 23.80 -9.41
N ASP A 294 19.48 24.66 -10.17
CA ASP A 294 19.20 26.07 -9.77
C ASP A 294 18.08 26.14 -8.72
N VAL A 295 17.26 25.07 -8.59
CA VAL A 295 16.13 24.98 -7.66
C VAL A 295 16.47 24.15 -6.44
N VAL A 296 17.10 23.00 -6.62
CA VAL A 296 17.41 22.02 -5.56
C VAL A 296 18.71 21.28 -5.87
N SER A 297 19.57 21.12 -4.87
CA SER A 297 20.83 20.37 -5.07
C SER A 297 20.59 18.86 -5.10
N GLN A 298 21.48 18.13 -5.81
CA GLN A 298 21.48 16.68 -5.83
C GLN A 298 21.68 16.08 -4.41
N GLU A 299 22.39 16.80 -3.54
CA GLU A 299 22.62 16.39 -2.14
C GLU A 299 21.32 16.42 -1.34
N GLU A 300 20.50 17.48 -1.50
CA GLU A 300 19.18 17.58 -0.84
C GLU A 300 18.24 16.45 -1.33
N LEU A 301 18.16 16.20 -2.62
CA LEU A 301 17.34 15.11 -3.19
C LEU A 301 17.79 13.73 -2.67
N ALA A 302 19.09 13.51 -2.62
CA ALA A 302 19.67 12.29 -2.09
C ALA A 302 19.38 12.13 -0.59
N ALA A 303 19.42 13.20 0.20
CA ALA A 303 19.14 13.18 1.63
C ALA A 303 17.69 12.78 1.94
N VAL A 304 16.70 13.35 1.21
CA VAL A 304 15.27 12.99 1.34
C VAL A 304 15.09 11.49 1.07
N THR A 305 15.67 11.00 -0.02
CA THR A 305 15.56 9.59 -0.42
C THR A 305 16.23 8.66 0.57
N ALA A 306 17.44 9.01 1.06
CA ALA A 306 18.19 8.19 2.00
C ALA A 306 17.47 8.10 3.36
N ASN A 307 16.92 9.21 3.84
CA ASN A 307 16.16 9.22 5.09
C ASN A 307 14.95 8.28 5.03
N TYR A 308 14.17 8.34 3.94
CA TYR A 308 13.03 7.47 3.79
C TYR A 308 13.40 5.99 3.72
N LYS A 309 14.45 5.63 2.97
CA LYS A 309 14.96 4.26 2.90
C LYS A 309 15.29 3.69 4.28
N LYS A 310 15.89 4.51 5.13
CA LYS A 310 16.22 4.12 6.52
C LYS A 310 14.97 3.91 7.36
N VAL A 311 14.01 4.83 7.31
CA VAL A 311 12.73 4.72 8.04
C VAL A 311 11.94 3.49 7.58
N ALA A 312 11.87 3.26 6.29
CA ALA A 312 11.09 2.17 5.69
C ALA A 312 11.77 0.78 5.79
N GLY A 313 12.99 0.69 6.32
CA GLY A 313 13.67 -0.58 6.60
C GLY A 313 14.31 -1.25 5.38
N TYR A 314 14.53 -0.51 4.27
CA TYR A 314 15.18 -1.06 3.09
C TYR A 314 16.49 -0.32 2.71
N ASP A 315 17.10 0.37 3.66
CA ASP A 315 18.50 0.79 3.53
C ASP A 315 19.40 -0.44 3.42
N LYS A 316 20.44 -0.36 2.58
CA LYS A 316 21.35 -1.49 2.34
C LYS A 316 21.97 -2.10 3.60
N LYS A 317 22.12 -1.31 4.65
CA LYS A 317 22.68 -1.80 5.93
C LYS A 317 21.66 -2.62 6.73
N GLN A 318 20.35 -2.45 6.44
CA GLN A 318 19.24 -3.14 7.10
C GLN A 318 18.82 -4.42 6.34
N LEU A 319 19.13 -4.50 5.03
CA LEU A 319 18.89 -5.68 4.19
C LEU A 319 20.05 -6.70 4.31
N ARG A 320 20.25 -7.29 5.49
CA ARG A 320 21.23 -8.36 5.72
C ARG A 320 20.56 -9.71 5.86
#